data_e839737c4213fd8b9624fbca071e01c3
#
_entry.id   e839737c4213fd8b9624fbca071e01c3
#
_cell.length_a   1.000
_cell.length_b   1.000
_cell.length_c   1.000
_cell.angle_alpha   90.00
_cell.angle_beta   90.00
_cell.angle_gamma   90.00
#
_symmetry.space_group_name_H-M   'P 1'
#
loop_
_entity.id
_entity.type
_entity.pdbx_description
1 polymer ?
#
loop_
_entity_poly.entity_id
_entity_poly.type
_entity_poly.pdbx_seq_one_letter_code
_entity_poly.pdbx_strand_id
1 'polypeptide(L)'
;MLKDSSRFRMIAQRAVLRYALFPLVIFGAWGLSFSGYSQTAEQNRKMARIEASYLTHLTKYIQWDSSTKKNGVKIIIHGDDPYKFYESLKYAIEVSSGGERIADFEIMHFTNDQTDLALKNIKEGFQILVLTKKSFLTAKDLNKIESKGLIVVHGEQLFDNTNAPIAFQYSQNRVRLLIDRKLLNQGGIRVSSKLANLRNAVSFVDK
;
A
#
# COMPACT_ATOMS: atom_id res chain seq x y z
N MET A 1 21.63 82.16 1.06
CA MET A 1 20.46 81.40 0.64
C MET A 1 20.95 80.15 -0.05
N LEU A 2 21.54 79.18 0.66
CA LEU A 2 21.99 77.85 0.19
C LEU A 2 22.23 76.98 1.40
N LYS A 3 21.13 76.41 2.05
CA LYS A 3 21.30 75.59 3.23
C LYS A 3 20.20 74.52 3.33
N ASP A 4 19.82 73.90 2.21
CA ASP A 4 18.77 72.92 2.25
C ASP A 4 18.95 71.69 1.35
N SER A 5 20.07 71.49 0.71
CA SER A 5 20.30 70.38 -0.21
C SER A 5 20.86 69.09 0.48
N SER A 6 21.35 69.19 1.72
CA SER A 6 21.94 68.05 2.43
C SER A 6 20.95 67.17 3.15
N ARG A 7 19.80 67.75 3.55
CA ARG A 7 18.73 66.96 4.23
C ARG A 7 17.94 66.09 3.28
N PHE A 8 17.77 66.49 2.04
CA PHE A 8 17.04 65.68 1.03
C PHE A 8 17.83 64.44 0.58
N ARG A 9 19.16 64.52 0.53
CA ARG A 9 20.00 63.37 0.15
C ARG A 9 20.02 62.26 1.21
N MET A 10 19.95 62.60 2.52
CA MET A 10 19.96 61.62 3.60
C MET A 10 18.64 60.86 3.73
N ILE A 11 17.52 61.47 3.39
CA ILE A 11 16.21 60.83 3.43
C ILE A 11 16.05 59.85 2.27
N ALA A 12 16.53 60.20 1.08
CA ALA A 12 16.50 59.33 -0.10
C ALA A 12 17.38 58.08 0.05
N GLN A 13 18.56 58.20 0.68
CA GLN A 13 19.42 57.03 0.92
C GLN A 13 18.86 56.05 1.98
N ARG A 14 18.14 56.57 2.98
CA ARG A 14 17.49 55.67 4.00
C ARG A 14 16.25 54.96 3.47
N ALA A 15 15.56 55.53 2.51
CA ALA A 15 14.39 54.90 1.89
C ALA A 15 14.81 53.78 0.93
N VAL A 16 15.87 53.97 0.16
CA VAL A 16 16.37 52.94 -0.81
C VAL A 16 16.93 51.72 -0.08
N LEU A 17 17.56 51.89 1.10
CA LEU A 17 18.13 50.78 1.87
C LEU A 17 17.08 49.91 2.55
N ARG A 18 15.88 50.47 2.84
CA ARG A 18 14.76 49.70 3.45
C ARG A 18 13.98 48.86 2.46
N TYR A 19 13.96 49.21 1.19
CA TYR A 19 13.27 48.44 0.15
C TYR A 19 14.15 47.42 -0.55
N ALA A 20 15.48 47.51 -0.44
CA ALA A 20 16.40 46.52 -1.04
C ALA A 20 16.58 45.25 -0.23
N LEU A 21 16.26 45.25 1.07
CA LEU A 21 16.36 44.05 1.95
C LEU A 21 15.07 43.26 2.05
N PHE A 22 13.94 43.80 1.62
CA PHE A 22 12.65 43.14 1.74
C PHE A 22 12.40 42.00 0.75
N PRO A 23 12.87 42.01 -0.51
CA PRO A 23 12.69 40.88 -1.42
C PRO A 23 13.61 39.69 -1.12
N LEU A 24 14.70 39.89 -0.36
CA LEU A 24 15.65 38.79 -0.09
C LEU A 24 15.15 37.85 1.01
N VAL A 25 14.27 38.31 1.89
CA VAL A 25 13.67 37.49 2.98
C VAL A 25 12.50 36.65 2.46
N ILE A 26 11.77 37.11 1.44
CA ILE A 26 10.63 36.39 0.88
C ILE A 26 11.08 35.23 0.00
N PHE A 27 12.21 35.34 -0.71
CA PHE A 27 12.77 34.25 -1.51
C PHE A 27 13.43 33.15 -0.67
N GLY A 28 13.93 33.47 0.54
CA GLY A 28 14.50 32.49 1.47
C GLY A 28 13.47 31.59 2.18
N ALA A 29 12.21 32.03 2.30
CA ALA A 29 11.14 31.27 2.99
C ALA A 29 10.40 30.26 2.09
N TRP A 30 10.54 30.35 0.77
CA TRP A 30 9.90 29.43 -0.17
C TRP A 30 10.80 28.23 -0.55
N GLY A 31 12.05 28.20 -0.12
CA GLY A 31 13.01 27.13 -0.42
C GLY A 31 13.04 25.97 0.58
N LEU A 32 12.27 26.02 1.70
CA LEU A 32 12.42 25.07 2.80
C LEU A 32 11.22 24.14 3.03
N SER A 33 10.31 23.98 2.09
CA SER A 33 9.10 23.19 2.38
C SER A 33 8.70 22.24 1.26
N PHE A 34 9.58 21.39 0.75
CA PHE A 34 9.18 20.18 0.04
C PHE A 34 10.27 19.10 0.16
N SER A 35 10.62 18.75 1.38
CA SER A 35 11.16 17.41 1.62
C SER A 35 9.99 16.45 1.76
N GLY A 36 9.13 16.37 0.76
CA GLY A 36 8.26 15.22 0.58
C GLY A 36 9.17 14.01 0.42
N TYR A 37 9.19 13.11 1.39
CA TYR A 37 9.86 11.82 1.28
C TYR A 37 9.24 11.04 0.12
N SER A 38 9.66 11.34 -1.10
CA SER A 38 9.46 10.48 -2.23
C SER A 38 10.25 9.22 -1.95
N GLN A 39 9.55 8.16 -1.50
CA GLN A 39 10.17 6.85 -1.40
C GLN A 39 10.81 6.54 -2.74
N THR A 40 12.10 6.23 -2.75
CA THR A 40 12.79 5.90 -3.99
C THR A 40 12.15 4.64 -4.61
N ALA A 41 12.21 4.51 -5.93
CA ALA A 41 11.71 3.32 -6.62
C ALA A 41 12.30 2.02 -6.04
N GLU A 42 13.53 2.09 -5.55
CA GLU A 42 14.22 0.98 -4.90
C GLU A 42 13.58 0.61 -3.55
N GLN A 43 13.25 1.61 -2.71
CA GLN A 43 12.54 1.37 -1.45
C GLN A 43 11.18 0.70 -1.70
N ASN A 44 10.44 1.17 -2.69
CA ASN A 44 9.15 0.59 -3.04
C ASN A 44 9.27 -0.85 -3.53
N ARG A 45 10.29 -1.17 -4.33
CA ARG A 45 10.58 -2.56 -4.74
C ARG A 45 10.98 -3.45 -3.55
N LYS A 46 11.76 -2.91 -2.62
CA LYS A 46 12.11 -3.63 -1.38
C LYS A 46 10.86 -3.93 -0.56
N MET A 47 9.94 -2.96 -0.42
CA MET A 47 8.66 -3.15 0.27
C MET A 47 7.81 -4.21 -0.43
N ALA A 48 7.67 -4.18 -1.74
CA ALA A 48 6.94 -5.18 -2.52
C ALA A 48 7.47 -6.61 -2.29
N ARG A 49 8.78 -6.80 -2.17
CA ARG A 49 9.38 -8.10 -1.82
C ARG A 49 9.01 -8.56 -0.42
N ILE A 50 8.99 -7.65 0.55
CA ILE A 50 8.60 -7.96 1.93
C ILE A 50 7.11 -8.32 1.99
N GLU A 51 6.24 -7.58 1.31
CA GLU A 51 4.81 -7.87 1.20
C GLU A 51 4.56 -9.24 0.57
N ALA A 52 5.25 -9.55 -0.51
CA ALA A 52 5.18 -10.84 -1.18
C ALA A 52 5.59 -11.99 -0.24
N SER A 53 6.66 -11.80 0.52
CA SER A 53 7.08 -12.76 1.54
C SER A 53 6.03 -12.93 2.64
N TYR A 54 5.45 -11.83 3.13
CA TYR A 54 4.37 -11.90 4.12
C TYR A 54 3.15 -12.63 3.57
N LEU A 55 2.74 -12.35 2.33
CA LEU A 55 1.60 -13.04 1.73
C LEU A 55 1.85 -14.54 1.60
N THR A 56 3.05 -14.94 1.17
CA THR A 56 3.45 -16.34 1.07
C THR A 56 3.42 -17.04 2.44
N HIS A 57 3.90 -16.36 3.49
CA HIS A 57 3.84 -16.89 4.85
C HIS A 57 2.39 -16.92 5.38
N LEU A 58 1.59 -15.90 5.07
CA LEU A 58 0.20 -15.81 5.49
C LEU A 58 -0.62 -17.02 5.04
N THR A 59 -0.38 -17.54 3.82
CA THR A 59 -1.05 -18.74 3.31
C THR A 59 -0.85 -19.98 4.21
N LYS A 60 0.25 -20.04 4.97
CA LYS A 60 0.57 -21.14 5.89
C LYS A 60 -0.13 -21.03 7.25
N TYR A 61 -0.58 -19.81 7.61
CA TYR A 61 -1.18 -19.51 8.91
C TYR A 61 -2.69 -19.29 8.85
N ILE A 62 -3.26 -19.27 7.64
CA ILE A 62 -4.71 -19.17 7.44
C ILE A 62 -5.30 -20.57 7.40
N GLN A 63 -6.36 -20.77 8.17
CA GLN A 63 -7.20 -21.95 8.13
C GLN A 63 -8.44 -21.59 7.33
N TRP A 64 -8.55 -22.20 6.16
CA TRP A 64 -9.70 -22.08 5.29
C TRP A 64 -10.80 -23.04 5.76
N ASP A 65 -12.05 -22.65 5.64
CA ASP A 65 -13.14 -23.59 5.78
C ASP A 65 -13.02 -24.71 4.73
N SER A 66 -13.38 -25.92 5.09
CA SER A 66 -13.27 -27.11 4.24
C SER A 66 -13.98 -26.97 2.88
N SER A 67 -15.02 -26.14 2.81
CA SER A 67 -15.72 -25.80 1.57
C SER A 67 -14.89 -24.96 0.58
N THR A 68 -13.86 -24.26 1.06
CA THR A 68 -12.98 -23.38 0.27
C THR A 68 -11.67 -24.04 -0.13
N LYS A 69 -11.39 -25.23 0.43
CA LYS A 69 -10.14 -25.96 0.18
C LYS A 69 -10.19 -26.67 -1.18
N LYS A 70 -9.82 -25.96 -2.24
CA LYS A 70 -9.53 -26.55 -3.56
C LYS A 70 -8.09 -27.09 -3.60
N ASN A 71 -7.81 -27.93 -4.60
CA ASN A 71 -6.45 -28.41 -4.87
C ASN A 71 -5.59 -27.25 -5.40
N GLY A 72 -5.06 -26.42 -4.52
CA GLY A 72 -4.23 -25.26 -4.86
C GLY A 72 -4.76 -23.92 -4.35
N VAL A 73 -3.90 -22.90 -4.41
CA VAL A 73 -4.19 -21.53 -3.97
C VAL A 73 -4.22 -20.62 -5.20
N LYS A 74 -5.43 -20.17 -5.57
CA LYS A 74 -5.59 -19.17 -6.62
C LYS A 74 -5.47 -17.78 -6.03
N ILE A 75 -4.47 -17.02 -6.49
CA ILE A 75 -4.21 -15.63 -6.10
C ILE A 75 -4.50 -14.73 -7.27
N ILE A 76 -5.41 -13.79 -7.09
CA ILE A 76 -5.70 -12.74 -8.07
C ILE A 76 -5.15 -11.43 -7.55
N ILE A 77 -4.36 -10.73 -8.35
CA ILE A 77 -3.84 -9.39 -8.07
C ILE A 77 -4.53 -8.42 -9.02
N HIS A 78 -5.13 -7.35 -8.49
CA HIS A 78 -5.79 -6.32 -9.29
C HIS A 78 -5.20 -4.94 -9.02
N GLY A 79 -5.02 -4.20 -10.12
CA GLY A 79 -4.51 -2.82 -10.16
C GLY A 79 -3.09 -2.75 -10.71
N ASP A 80 -2.67 -1.54 -11.06
CA ASP A 80 -1.33 -1.31 -11.60
C ASP A 80 -0.26 -1.67 -10.55
N ASP A 81 0.80 -2.32 -11.01
CA ASP A 81 1.89 -2.83 -10.18
C ASP A 81 3.26 -2.19 -10.54
N PRO A 82 3.45 -0.87 -10.26
CA PRO A 82 4.67 -0.17 -10.62
C PRO A 82 5.90 -0.67 -9.85
N TYR A 83 5.72 -1.43 -8.77
CA TYR A 83 6.78 -1.89 -7.88
C TYR A 83 7.10 -3.37 -8.02
N LYS A 84 6.48 -4.05 -9.00
CA LYS A 84 6.72 -5.47 -9.31
C LYS A 84 6.39 -6.41 -8.13
N PHE A 85 5.27 -6.18 -7.48
CA PHE A 85 4.77 -7.07 -6.43
C PHE A 85 4.44 -8.45 -7.00
N TYR A 86 3.80 -8.52 -8.18
CA TYR A 86 3.49 -9.78 -8.87
C TYR A 86 4.73 -10.64 -9.09
N GLU A 87 5.79 -10.06 -9.65
CA GLU A 87 7.05 -10.77 -9.86
C GLU A 87 7.70 -11.19 -8.55
N SER A 88 7.64 -10.31 -7.54
CA SER A 88 8.16 -10.59 -6.21
C SER A 88 7.41 -11.74 -5.53
N LEU A 89 6.10 -11.84 -5.74
CA LEU A 89 5.28 -12.92 -5.19
C LEU A 89 5.59 -14.26 -5.84
N LYS A 90 5.71 -14.30 -7.16
CA LYS A 90 6.14 -15.51 -7.89
C LYS A 90 7.47 -16.01 -7.34
N TYR A 91 8.46 -15.13 -7.24
CA TYR A 91 9.78 -15.47 -6.69
C TYR A 91 9.71 -15.97 -5.24
N ALA A 92 8.93 -15.29 -4.37
CA ALA A 92 8.80 -15.67 -2.97
C ALA A 92 8.15 -17.06 -2.80
N ILE A 93 7.18 -17.41 -3.64
CA ILE A 93 6.55 -18.73 -3.65
C ILE A 93 7.57 -19.78 -4.12
N GLU A 94 8.30 -19.53 -5.20
CA GLU A 94 9.33 -20.43 -5.73
C GLU A 94 10.38 -20.75 -4.67
N VAL A 95 10.93 -19.72 -4.02
CA VAL A 95 11.96 -19.91 -2.97
C VAL A 95 11.39 -20.62 -1.74
N SER A 96 10.15 -20.28 -1.32
CA SER A 96 9.56 -20.85 -0.10
C SER A 96 9.12 -22.30 -0.24
N SER A 97 8.92 -22.76 -1.47
CA SER A 97 8.47 -24.12 -1.78
C SER A 97 9.61 -25.09 -2.13
N GLY A 98 10.86 -24.61 -2.17
CA GLY A 98 11.99 -25.43 -2.59
C GLY A 98 11.87 -25.95 -4.02
N GLY A 99 11.04 -25.27 -4.85
CA GLY A 99 10.74 -25.68 -6.23
C GLY A 99 9.63 -26.74 -6.38
N GLU A 100 9.26 -27.45 -5.31
CA GLU A 100 8.33 -28.58 -5.40
C GLU A 100 6.83 -28.20 -5.36
N ARG A 101 6.48 -27.00 -4.88
CA ARG A 101 5.08 -26.58 -4.64
C ARG A 101 4.56 -25.44 -5.53
N ILE A 102 5.28 -25.08 -6.59
CA ILE A 102 4.81 -24.02 -7.53
C ILE A 102 3.49 -24.45 -8.19
N ALA A 103 3.33 -25.73 -8.45
CA ALA A 103 2.11 -26.30 -9.05
C ALA A 103 0.84 -26.10 -8.19
N ASP A 104 1.01 -25.82 -6.88
CA ASP A 104 -0.10 -25.58 -5.96
C ASP A 104 -0.60 -24.11 -6.00
N PHE A 105 0.06 -23.23 -6.73
CA PHE A 105 -0.30 -21.81 -6.82
C PHE A 105 -0.63 -21.39 -8.25
N GLU A 106 -1.81 -20.83 -8.44
CA GLU A 106 -2.21 -20.11 -9.63
C GLU A 106 -2.20 -18.62 -9.34
N ILE A 107 -1.31 -17.84 -9.98
CA ILE A 107 -1.18 -16.40 -9.74
C ILE A 107 -1.52 -15.65 -11.01
N MET A 108 -2.51 -14.77 -10.93
CA MET A 108 -2.99 -13.95 -12.02
C MET A 108 -2.85 -12.47 -11.64
N HIS A 109 -2.43 -11.64 -12.59
CA HIS A 109 -2.37 -10.18 -12.41
C HIS A 109 -3.19 -9.50 -13.50
N PHE A 110 -4.09 -8.61 -13.10
CA PHE A 110 -4.93 -7.80 -13.96
C PHE A 110 -4.69 -6.32 -13.64
N THR A 111 -4.33 -5.56 -14.65
CA THR A 111 -4.22 -4.09 -14.56
C THR A 111 -5.60 -3.43 -14.56
N ASN A 112 -5.68 -2.13 -14.31
CA ASN A 112 -6.96 -1.43 -14.20
C ASN A 112 -7.78 -1.44 -15.51
N ASP A 113 -7.14 -1.47 -16.67
CA ASP A 113 -7.78 -1.63 -17.97
C ASP A 113 -8.38 -3.03 -18.21
N GLN A 114 -7.99 -4.01 -17.39
CA GLN A 114 -8.48 -5.38 -17.41
C GLN A 114 -9.49 -5.69 -16.30
N THR A 115 -10.11 -4.67 -15.71
CA THR A 115 -11.03 -4.82 -14.55
C THR A 115 -12.17 -5.79 -14.84
N ASP A 116 -12.78 -5.77 -16.02
CA ASP A 116 -13.89 -6.69 -16.35
C ASP A 116 -13.43 -8.15 -16.39
N LEU A 117 -12.23 -8.39 -16.92
CA LEU A 117 -11.62 -9.72 -16.94
C LEU A 117 -11.27 -10.18 -15.53
N ALA A 118 -10.75 -9.28 -14.70
CA ALA A 118 -10.50 -9.54 -13.28
C ALA A 118 -11.78 -9.95 -12.56
N LEU A 119 -12.87 -9.17 -12.71
CA LEU A 119 -14.17 -9.46 -12.09
C LEU A 119 -14.74 -10.81 -12.53
N LYS A 120 -14.57 -11.18 -13.80
CA LYS A 120 -14.95 -12.50 -14.28
C LYS A 120 -14.20 -13.61 -13.55
N ASN A 121 -12.86 -13.51 -13.48
CA ASN A 121 -12.03 -14.49 -12.79
C ASN A 121 -12.30 -14.56 -11.28
N ILE A 122 -12.59 -13.42 -10.64
CA ILE A 122 -12.98 -13.34 -9.24
C ILE A 122 -14.30 -14.10 -8.98
N LYS A 123 -15.30 -13.96 -9.87
CA LYS A 123 -16.57 -14.69 -9.78
C LYS A 123 -16.41 -16.20 -9.94
N GLU A 124 -15.46 -16.65 -10.75
CA GLU A 124 -15.12 -18.07 -10.91
C GLU A 124 -14.49 -18.67 -9.64
N GLY A 125 -14.03 -17.80 -8.73
CA GLY A 125 -13.49 -18.18 -7.41
C GLY A 125 -11.99 -17.90 -7.29
N PHE A 126 -11.61 -17.58 -6.08
CA PHE A 126 -10.23 -17.30 -5.66
C PHE A 126 -10.05 -17.67 -4.19
N GLN A 127 -8.81 -17.89 -3.75
CA GLN A 127 -8.47 -18.00 -2.34
C GLN A 127 -7.98 -16.66 -1.80
N ILE A 128 -7.18 -15.93 -2.58
CA ILE A 128 -6.67 -14.61 -2.17
C ILE A 128 -6.87 -13.61 -3.31
N LEU A 129 -7.50 -12.49 -3.00
CA LEU A 129 -7.57 -11.30 -3.86
C LEU A 129 -6.70 -10.22 -3.26
N VAL A 130 -5.69 -9.77 -4.00
CA VAL A 130 -4.81 -8.67 -3.59
C VAL A 130 -5.17 -7.42 -4.39
N LEU A 131 -5.47 -6.33 -3.70
CA LEU A 131 -5.68 -5.02 -4.32
C LEU A 131 -4.42 -4.18 -4.14
N THR A 132 -3.76 -3.83 -5.25
CA THR A 132 -2.62 -2.91 -5.20
C THR A 132 -3.07 -1.50 -4.81
N LYS A 133 -2.13 -0.61 -4.44
CA LYS A 133 -2.42 0.81 -4.15
C LYS A 133 -3.10 1.55 -5.31
N LYS A 134 -2.98 1.03 -6.51
CA LYS A 134 -3.54 1.60 -7.75
C LYS A 134 -4.77 0.85 -8.25
N SER A 135 -5.34 -0.05 -7.45
CA SER A 135 -6.57 -0.75 -7.81
C SER A 135 -7.77 0.20 -7.84
N PHE A 136 -8.61 0.09 -8.89
CA PHE A 136 -9.87 0.83 -9.01
C PHE A 136 -11.09 0.07 -8.47
N LEU A 137 -10.92 -1.17 -8.00
CA LEU A 137 -12.01 -1.91 -7.36
C LEU A 137 -12.44 -1.22 -6.07
N THR A 138 -13.74 -0.98 -5.97
CA THR A 138 -14.37 -0.31 -4.82
C THR A 138 -15.01 -1.32 -3.87
N ALA A 139 -15.36 -0.87 -2.66
CA ALA A 139 -16.15 -1.68 -1.73
C ALA A 139 -17.47 -2.19 -2.37
N LYS A 140 -18.11 -1.37 -3.24
CA LYS A 140 -19.33 -1.77 -3.96
C LYS A 140 -19.09 -2.94 -4.90
N ASP A 141 -17.93 -3.00 -5.55
CA ASP A 141 -17.58 -4.10 -6.44
C ASP A 141 -17.26 -5.36 -5.63
N LEU A 142 -16.52 -5.20 -4.53
CA LEU A 142 -16.18 -6.29 -3.63
C LEU A 142 -17.43 -6.90 -2.94
N ASN A 143 -18.41 -6.09 -2.58
CA ASN A 143 -19.66 -6.56 -1.96
C ASN A 143 -20.53 -7.40 -2.91
N LYS A 144 -20.28 -7.35 -4.22
CA LYS A 144 -20.94 -8.20 -5.22
C LYS A 144 -20.27 -9.57 -5.38
N ILE A 145 -19.12 -9.76 -4.72
CA ILE A 145 -18.36 -11.00 -4.80
C ILE A 145 -18.95 -12.00 -3.80
N GLU A 146 -19.57 -13.04 -4.29
CA GLU A 146 -20.14 -14.12 -3.47
C GLU A 146 -19.07 -15.11 -2.98
N SER A 147 -17.87 -15.06 -3.58
CA SER A 147 -16.76 -15.94 -3.23
C SER A 147 -16.17 -15.60 -1.86
N LYS A 148 -16.01 -16.61 -1.00
CA LYS A 148 -15.46 -16.48 0.36
C LYS A 148 -13.92 -16.51 0.39
N GLY A 149 -13.27 -15.80 -0.52
CA GLY A 149 -11.81 -15.64 -0.51
C GLY A 149 -11.32 -14.57 0.45
N LEU A 150 -10.04 -14.63 0.77
CA LEU A 150 -9.35 -13.60 1.56
C LEU A 150 -9.05 -12.37 0.68
N ILE A 151 -9.44 -11.19 1.13
CA ILE A 151 -9.08 -9.94 0.49
C ILE A 151 -7.93 -9.29 1.26
N VAL A 152 -6.85 -8.95 0.56
CA VAL A 152 -5.67 -8.27 1.09
C VAL A 152 -5.47 -6.99 0.30
N VAL A 153 -5.25 -5.87 0.97
CA VAL A 153 -5.08 -4.57 0.31
C VAL A 153 -3.74 -3.93 0.63
N HIS A 154 -3.21 -3.16 -0.30
CA HIS A 154 -1.99 -2.39 -0.11
C HIS A 154 -2.30 -1.00 0.45
N GLY A 155 -2.05 -0.81 1.74
CA GLY A 155 -2.18 0.46 2.47
C GLY A 155 -3.50 0.65 3.20
N GLU A 156 -3.44 1.50 4.22
CA GLU A 156 -4.54 1.77 5.15
C GLU A 156 -5.74 2.42 4.46
N GLN A 157 -5.50 3.30 3.50
CA GLN A 157 -6.59 3.98 2.79
C GLN A 157 -7.54 2.99 2.09
N LEU A 158 -7.00 1.94 1.42
CA LEU A 158 -7.83 0.89 0.84
C LEU A 158 -8.50 0.04 1.91
N PHE A 159 -7.81 -0.22 3.02
CA PHE A 159 -8.36 -0.95 4.15
C PHE A 159 -9.58 -0.24 4.76
N ASP A 160 -9.51 1.09 4.91
CA ASP A 160 -10.62 1.87 5.46
C ASP A 160 -11.79 2.03 4.48
N ASN A 161 -11.48 2.09 3.17
CA ASN A 161 -12.46 2.26 2.12
C ASN A 161 -13.05 0.97 1.57
N THR A 162 -12.55 -0.19 2.00
CA THR A 162 -13.03 -1.51 1.59
C THR A 162 -13.31 -2.37 2.83
N ASN A 163 -14.12 -3.41 2.67
CA ASN A 163 -14.30 -4.41 3.73
C ASN A 163 -13.22 -5.50 3.67
N ALA A 164 -11.99 -5.13 3.29
CA ALA A 164 -10.87 -6.06 3.28
C ALA A 164 -10.44 -6.40 4.70
N PRO A 165 -10.33 -7.68 5.06
CA PRO A 165 -9.94 -8.08 6.40
C PRO A 165 -8.44 -7.94 6.69
N ILE A 166 -7.60 -7.79 5.65
CA ILE A 166 -6.15 -7.65 5.82
C ILE A 166 -5.61 -6.50 4.95
N ALA A 167 -4.69 -5.72 5.54
CA ALA A 167 -3.91 -4.73 4.80
C ALA A 167 -2.42 -4.82 5.09
N PHE A 168 -1.60 -4.41 4.13
CA PHE A 168 -0.22 -4.03 4.38
C PHE A 168 -0.15 -2.60 4.86
N GLN A 169 0.38 -2.41 6.06
CA GLN A 169 0.61 -1.12 6.68
C GLN A 169 2.09 -0.74 6.56
N TYR A 170 2.36 0.51 6.27
CA TYR A 170 3.73 1.02 6.15
C TYR A 170 4.00 2.00 7.28
N SER A 171 4.99 1.70 8.11
CA SER A 171 5.41 2.56 9.20
C SER A 171 6.92 2.49 9.38
N GLN A 172 7.59 3.63 9.47
CA GLN A 172 9.03 3.73 9.76
C GLN A 172 9.91 2.76 8.91
N ASN A 173 9.70 2.73 7.60
CA ASN A 173 10.38 1.81 6.66
C ASN A 173 10.15 0.32 6.93
N ARG A 174 9.06 -0.03 7.60
CA ARG A 174 8.67 -1.41 7.87
C ARG A 174 7.31 -1.69 7.26
N VAL A 175 7.12 -2.92 6.82
CA VAL A 175 5.82 -3.47 6.43
C VAL A 175 5.26 -4.24 7.61
N ARG A 176 3.99 -4.04 7.92
CA ARG A 176 3.23 -4.81 8.92
C ARG A 176 1.93 -5.28 8.30
N LEU A 177 1.35 -6.33 8.83
CA LEU A 177 0.00 -6.76 8.52
C LEU A 177 -0.97 -6.12 9.53
N LEU A 178 -1.97 -5.42 9.00
CA LEU A 178 -3.12 -4.96 9.75
C LEU A 178 -4.25 -5.96 9.51
N ILE A 179 -4.80 -6.55 10.55
CA ILE A 179 -5.77 -7.64 10.47
C ILE A 179 -7.03 -7.29 11.24
N ASP A 180 -8.17 -7.26 10.55
CA ASP A 180 -9.48 -7.18 11.17
C ASP A 180 -10.01 -8.58 11.48
N ARG A 181 -10.05 -8.93 12.77
CA ARG A 181 -10.50 -10.25 13.23
C ARG A 181 -11.98 -10.48 12.98
N LYS A 182 -12.80 -9.45 13.12
CA LYS A 182 -14.24 -9.54 12.95
C LYS A 182 -14.58 -9.85 11.50
N LEU A 183 -13.97 -9.13 10.56
CA LEU A 183 -14.17 -9.37 9.12
C LEU A 183 -13.64 -10.75 8.68
N LEU A 184 -12.50 -11.19 9.21
CA LEU A 184 -12.00 -12.56 8.93
C LEU A 184 -12.97 -13.63 9.39
N ASN A 185 -13.46 -13.51 10.64
CA ASN A 185 -14.41 -14.50 11.21
C ASN A 185 -15.72 -14.52 10.44
N GLN A 186 -16.22 -13.37 9.98
CA GLN A 186 -17.42 -13.28 9.13
C GLN A 186 -17.22 -14.00 7.79
N GLY A 187 -16.00 -13.96 7.23
CA GLY A 187 -15.61 -14.69 6.03
C GLY A 187 -15.37 -16.18 6.23
N GLY A 188 -15.50 -16.71 7.47
CA GLY A 188 -15.18 -18.11 7.79
C GLY A 188 -13.69 -18.43 7.76
N ILE A 189 -12.85 -17.41 7.80
CA ILE A 189 -11.40 -17.55 7.75
C ILE A 189 -10.83 -17.38 9.16
N ARG A 190 -10.01 -18.34 9.59
CA ARG A 190 -9.37 -18.30 10.91
C ARG A 190 -7.86 -18.10 10.77
N VAL A 191 -7.31 -17.32 11.69
CA VAL A 191 -5.87 -17.09 11.78
C VAL A 191 -5.28 -17.94 12.89
N SER A 192 -4.22 -18.64 12.57
CA SER A 192 -3.46 -19.44 13.53
C SER A 192 -2.91 -18.58 14.67
N SER A 193 -2.91 -19.12 15.90
CA SER A 193 -2.27 -18.47 17.06
C SER A 193 -0.79 -18.15 16.84
N LYS A 194 -0.11 -18.90 15.97
CA LYS A 194 1.27 -18.64 15.60
C LYS A 194 1.44 -17.27 14.92
N LEU A 195 0.48 -16.89 14.04
CA LEU A 195 0.50 -15.56 13.44
C LEU A 195 0.21 -14.46 14.47
N ALA A 196 -0.72 -14.71 15.39
CA ALA A 196 -1.06 -13.77 16.46
C ALA A 196 0.13 -13.46 17.39
N ASN A 197 1.08 -14.37 17.52
CA ASN A 197 2.28 -14.19 18.34
C ASN A 197 3.37 -13.32 17.68
N LEU A 198 3.23 -13.01 16.37
CA LEU A 198 4.18 -12.18 15.63
C LEU A 198 3.90 -10.68 15.84
N ARG A 199 3.90 -10.20 17.10
CA ARG A 199 3.53 -8.83 17.50
C ARG A 199 4.27 -7.71 16.75
N ASN A 200 5.49 -7.97 16.30
CA ASN A 200 6.28 -6.99 15.55
C ASN A 200 5.88 -6.88 14.08
N ALA A 201 5.22 -7.91 13.53
CA ALA A 201 4.84 -8.00 12.13
C ALA A 201 3.32 -7.85 11.91
N VAL A 202 2.51 -8.04 12.96
CA VAL A 202 1.05 -8.07 12.88
C VAL A 202 0.44 -7.12 13.89
N SER A 203 -0.56 -6.36 13.46
CA SER A 203 -1.44 -5.54 14.31
C SER A 203 -2.87 -6.02 14.10
N PHE A 204 -3.61 -6.22 15.18
CA PHE A 204 -5.02 -6.57 15.12
C PHE A 204 -5.88 -5.34 15.41
N VAL A 205 -6.98 -5.24 14.66
CA VAL A 205 -8.02 -4.24 14.88
C VAL A 205 -9.39 -4.94 14.87
N ASP A 206 -10.36 -4.29 15.45
CA ASP A 206 -11.77 -4.72 15.42
C ASP A 206 -12.57 -3.52 14.89
N LYS A 207 -12.99 -3.54 13.61
CA LYS A 207 -13.83 -2.50 12.98
C LYS A 207 -15.30 -2.73 13.25
#